data_0318fbaecd0a3e51aa22bf48d67ad7d2
#
_entry.id   0318fbaecd0a3e51aa22bf48d67ad7d2
#
_cell.length_a   1.000
_cell.length_b   1.000
_cell.length_c   1.000
_cell.angle_alpha   90.00
_cell.angle_beta   90.00
_cell.angle_gamma   90.00
#
_symmetry.space_group_name_H-M   'P 1'
#
loop_
_entity.id
_entity.type
_entity.pdbx_description
1 polymer ?
#
loop_
_entity_poly.entity_id
_entity_poly.type
_entity_poly.pdbx_seq_one_letter_code
_entity_poly.pdbx_strand_id
1 'polypeptide(L)'
;MRDFSKVSPTLWRSRKFKGLTSQEARLIYVYLLTCPHGNSAGCFDLPPMYGCNDLGMTEEQYRNGIASLEAAGLILWDETENTVLITNWLTFNGPANPKHALGILTQLQQASSARLRTVSFQELKTEMIGRKMDREAFIRNAINNFEEQYTERYQDGIATESETETETETETETRPDLDREAREEARSAQGAAVAVGHGGPAPQVKGRAPPSNIDRLKQTKLLRGHQ
;
A
#
# COMPACT_ATOMS: atom_id res chain seq x y z
N MET A 1 -14.00 -19.49 1.55
CA MET A 1 -12.56 -19.36 1.91
C MET A 1 -11.75 -20.04 0.81
N ARG A 2 -10.64 -19.47 0.37
CA ARG A 2 -9.78 -20.13 -0.62
C ARG A 2 -8.86 -21.10 0.10
N ASP A 3 -8.68 -22.32 -0.44
CA ASP A 3 -7.80 -23.33 0.15
C ASP A 3 -6.32 -22.99 -0.03
N PHE A 4 -5.99 -22.21 -1.07
CA PHE A 4 -4.64 -21.71 -1.33
C PHE A 4 -4.65 -20.40 -2.12
N SER A 5 -3.56 -19.67 -2.05
CA SER A 5 -3.32 -18.45 -2.83
C SER A 5 -2.10 -18.61 -3.73
N LYS A 6 -2.24 -18.22 -5.01
CA LYS A 6 -1.12 -18.21 -5.96
C LYS A 6 -0.39 -16.89 -5.88
N VAL A 7 0.88 -16.92 -5.52
CA VAL A 7 1.78 -15.76 -5.56
C VAL A 7 2.85 -16.00 -6.60
N SER A 8 2.97 -15.11 -7.59
CA SER A 8 3.98 -15.25 -8.62
C SER A 8 5.39 -15.06 -8.05
N PRO A 9 6.37 -15.93 -8.38
CA PRO A 9 7.77 -15.72 -7.99
C PRO A 9 8.35 -14.40 -8.50
N THR A 10 7.77 -13.79 -9.54
CA THR A 10 8.17 -12.49 -10.07
C THR A 10 7.96 -11.34 -9.08
N LEU A 11 7.13 -11.54 -8.04
CA LEU A 11 6.98 -10.60 -6.92
C LEU A 11 8.34 -10.14 -6.39
N TRP A 12 9.26 -11.07 -6.14
CA TRP A 12 10.61 -10.80 -5.61
C TRP A 12 11.50 -9.98 -6.55
N ARG A 13 11.11 -9.86 -7.84
CA ARG A 13 11.79 -9.05 -8.86
C ARG A 13 11.10 -7.73 -9.14
N SER A 14 9.90 -7.51 -8.61
CA SER A 14 9.15 -6.27 -8.78
C SER A 14 9.93 -5.08 -8.23
N ARG A 15 10.06 -4.01 -9.03
CA ARG A 15 10.72 -2.76 -8.60
C ARG A 15 9.99 -2.13 -7.41
N LYS A 16 8.65 -2.09 -7.45
CA LYS A 16 7.82 -1.54 -6.39
C LYS A 16 8.03 -2.31 -5.09
N PHE A 17 7.97 -3.64 -5.13
CA PHE A 17 8.16 -4.50 -3.96
C PHE A 17 9.59 -4.42 -3.39
N LYS A 18 10.61 -4.39 -4.25
CA LYS A 18 12.01 -4.21 -3.82
C LYS A 18 12.27 -2.84 -3.23
N GLY A 19 11.57 -1.81 -3.71
CA GLY A 19 11.67 -0.43 -3.22
C GLY A 19 11.09 -0.21 -1.83
N LEU A 20 10.31 -1.15 -1.30
CA LEU A 20 9.84 -1.09 0.08
C LEU A 20 11.04 -1.20 1.04
N THR A 21 11.23 -0.19 1.87
CA THR A 21 12.32 -0.15 2.86
C THR A 21 11.99 -0.93 4.12
N SER A 22 10.70 -0.95 4.52
CA SER A 22 10.22 -1.66 5.70
C SER A 22 10.00 -3.15 5.40
N GLN A 23 10.45 -4.02 6.31
CA GLN A 23 10.17 -5.46 6.26
C GLN A 23 8.71 -5.74 6.61
N GLU A 24 8.15 -4.96 7.52
CA GLU A 24 6.74 -5.01 7.90
C GLU A 24 5.85 -4.76 6.67
N ALA A 25 6.12 -3.71 5.89
CA ALA A 25 5.37 -3.44 4.66
C ALA A 25 5.45 -4.60 3.66
N ARG A 26 6.62 -5.24 3.51
CA ARG A 26 6.76 -6.43 2.66
C ARG A 26 5.94 -7.60 3.18
N LEU A 27 5.96 -7.83 4.48
CA LEU A 27 5.19 -8.90 5.13
C LEU A 27 3.68 -8.65 4.99
N ILE A 28 3.23 -7.42 5.25
CA ILE A 28 1.83 -7.01 5.05
C ILE A 28 1.40 -7.24 3.60
N TYR A 29 2.23 -6.90 2.61
CA TYR A 29 1.87 -7.12 1.21
C TYR A 29 1.70 -8.61 0.88
N VAL A 30 2.60 -9.47 1.37
CA VAL A 30 2.47 -10.93 1.20
C VAL A 30 1.21 -11.44 1.90
N TYR A 31 0.90 -10.92 3.10
CA TYR A 31 -0.32 -11.23 3.81
C TYR A 31 -1.56 -10.84 3.00
N LEU A 32 -1.65 -9.62 2.46
CA LEU A 32 -2.76 -9.18 1.63
C LEU A 32 -2.99 -10.10 0.40
N LEU A 33 -1.90 -10.63 -0.19
CA LEU A 33 -1.99 -11.58 -1.31
C LEU A 33 -2.52 -12.96 -0.90
N THR A 34 -2.39 -13.34 0.38
CA THR A 34 -2.60 -14.72 0.87
C THR A 34 -3.62 -14.84 1.98
N CYS A 35 -4.06 -13.76 2.60
CA CYS A 35 -4.93 -13.75 3.76
C CYS A 35 -6.30 -14.44 3.50
N PRO A 36 -6.96 -14.94 4.55
CA PRO A 36 -8.26 -15.59 4.45
C PRO A 36 -9.37 -14.68 3.92
N HIS A 37 -9.26 -13.37 4.13
CA HIS A 37 -10.21 -12.35 3.71
C HIS A 37 -10.13 -12.02 2.21
N GLY A 38 -9.00 -12.34 1.56
CA GLY A 38 -8.79 -12.08 0.15
C GLY A 38 -9.80 -12.80 -0.75
N ASN A 39 -10.21 -12.13 -1.82
CA ASN A 39 -11.16 -12.66 -2.82
C ASN A 39 -10.57 -12.65 -4.24
N SER A 40 -11.34 -13.13 -5.22
CA SER A 40 -10.88 -13.17 -6.62
C SER A 40 -10.88 -11.79 -7.29
N ALA A 41 -11.56 -10.80 -6.73
CA ALA A 41 -11.55 -9.41 -7.22
C ALA A 41 -10.28 -8.65 -6.79
N GLY A 42 -9.59 -9.11 -5.74
CA GLY A 42 -8.46 -8.38 -5.14
C GLY A 42 -8.87 -7.08 -4.44
N CYS A 43 -10.19 -6.89 -4.25
CA CYS A 43 -10.82 -5.78 -3.54
C CYS A 43 -11.70 -6.37 -2.45
N PHE A 44 -11.38 -6.11 -1.18
CA PHE A 44 -12.04 -6.73 -0.04
C PHE A 44 -11.88 -5.93 1.25
N ASP A 45 -12.83 -6.10 2.16
CA ASP A 45 -12.80 -5.44 3.46
C ASP A 45 -11.85 -6.19 4.41
N LEU A 46 -10.99 -5.43 5.07
CA LEU A 46 -10.00 -5.96 6.01
C LEU A 46 -9.77 -4.96 7.15
N PRO A 47 -10.58 -5.00 8.22
CA PRO A 47 -10.30 -4.20 9.40
C PRO A 47 -8.86 -4.42 9.91
N PRO A 48 -8.12 -3.34 10.28
CA PRO A 48 -6.71 -3.43 10.69
C PRO A 48 -6.43 -4.46 11.78
N MET A 49 -7.36 -4.65 12.70
CA MET A 49 -7.25 -5.62 13.81
C MET A 49 -6.98 -7.05 13.34
N TYR A 50 -7.55 -7.47 12.20
CA TYR A 50 -7.27 -8.82 11.66
C TYR A 50 -5.83 -8.94 11.20
N GLY A 51 -5.32 -7.95 10.45
CA GLY A 51 -3.93 -7.93 10.02
C GLY A 51 -2.95 -7.84 11.19
N CYS A 52 -3.25 -7.01 12.19
CA CYS A 52 -2.43 -6.89 13.41
C CYS A 52 -2.34 -8.23 14.14
N ASN A 53 -3.49 -8.90 14.34
CA ASN A 53 -3.54 -10.18 15.04
C ASN A 53 -2.78 -11.28 14.28
N ASP A 54 -3.04 -11.43 13.00
CA ASP A 54 -2.46 -12.49 12.16
C ASP A 54 -0.95 -12.34 11.99
N LEU A 55 -0.45 -11.10 11.97
CA LEU A 55 0.97 -10.78 11.77
C LEU A 55 1.74 -10.56 13.09
N GLY A 56 1.04 -10.47 14.21
CA GLY A 56 1.64 -10.14 15.51
C GLY A 56 2.21 -8.73 15.55
N MET A 57 1.59 -7.77 14.86
CA MET A 57 2.01 -6.38 14.76
C MET A 57 1.14 -5.46 15.62
N THR A 58 1.72 -4.34 16.06
CA THR A 58 0.93 -3.24 16.63
C THR A 58 0.13 -2.54 15.51
N GLU A 59 -0.94 -1.85 15.89
CA GLU A 59 -1.74 -1.09 14.94
C GLU A 59 -0.91 0.00 14.22
N GLU A 60 -0.02 0.65 14.95
CA GLU A 60 0.91 1.65 14.38
C GLU A 60 1.82 1.04 13.30
N GLN A 61 2.43 -0.12 13.57
CA GLN A 61 3.27 -0.82 12.61
C GLN A 61 2.48 -1.21 11.36
N TYR A 62 1.24 -1.70 11.56
CA TYR A 62 0.38 -2.10 10.46
C TYR A 62 -0.02 -0.89 9.59
N ARG A 63 -0.49 0.22 10.20
CA ARG A 63 -0.86 1.46 9.49
C ARG A 63 0.32 2.07 8.72
N ASN A 64 1.50 2.13 9.33
CA ASN A 64 2.72 2.61 8.67
C ASN A 64 3.11 1.72 7.49
N GLY A 65 2.91 0.41 7.60
CA GLY A 65 3.11 -0.53 6.51
C GLY A 65 2.11 -0.34 5.36
N ILE A 66 0.83 -0.18 5.66
CA ILE A 66 -0.23 0.15 4.66
C ILE A 66 0.11 1.45 3.93
N ALA A 67 0.43 2.52 4.65
CA ALA A 67 0.82 3.80 4.05
C ALA A 67 2.05 3.66 3.12
N SER A 68 3.03 2.83 3.50
CA SER A 68 4.20 2.53 2.67
C SER A 68 3.81 1.77 1.38
N LEU A 69 2.83 0.87 1.45
CA LEU A 69 2.32 0.12 0.31
C LEU A 69 1.53 1.01 -0.65
N GLU A 70 0.72 1.93 -0.13
CA GLU A 70 0.02 2.94 -0.93
C GLU A 70 1.00 3.88 -1.64
N ALA A 71 1.97 4.44 -0.92
CA ALA A 71 3.01 5.30 -1.48
C ALA A 71 3.80 4.60 -2.60
N ALA A 72 4.02 3.28 -2.49
CA ALA A 72 4.63 2.46 -3.54
C ALA A 72 3.66 2.13 -4.69
N GLY A 73 2.38 2.46 -4.58
CA GLY A 73 1.34 2.13 -5.55
C GLY A 73 1.14 0.61 -5.71
N LEU A 74 1.27 -0.15 -4.64
CA LEU A 74 1.02 -1.59 -4.59
C LEU A 74 -0.41 -1.91 -4.19
N ILE A 75 -1.04 -1.03 -3.41
CA ILE A 75 -2.43 -1.10 -2.99
C ILE A 75 -3.08 0.27 -3.10
N LEU A 76 -4.39 0.31 -3.02
CA LEU A 76 -5.19 1.45 -2.61
C LEU A 76 -5.93 1.07 -1.34
N TRP A 77 -6.01 1.98 -0.39
CA TRP A 77 -6.66 1.78 0.89
C TRP A 77 -7.77 2.80 1.11
N ASP A 78 -8.88 2.34 1.63
CA ASP A 78 -9.97 3.19 2.11
C ASP A 78 -10.10 2.96 3.61
N GLU A 79 -9.61 3.92 4.38
CA GLU A 79 -9.55 3.83 5.84
C GLU A 79 -10.95 3.86 6.46
N THR A 80 -11.88 4.64 5.88
CA THR A 80 -13.23 4.78 6.39
C THR A 80 -13.99 3.46 6.32
N GLU A 81 -13.89 2.79 5.17
CA GLU A 81 -14.58 1.53 4.90
C GLU A 81 -13.74 0.30 5.23
N ASN A 82 -12.47 0.49 5.66
CA ASN A 82 -11.50 -0.59 5.87
C ASN A 82 -11.36 -1.52 4.67
N THR A 83 -11.47 -0.97 3.47
CA THR A 83 -11.39 -1.73 2.21
C THR A 83 -10.00 -1.58 1.60
N VAL A 84 -9.44 -2.68 1.11
CA VAL A 84 -8.18 -2.71 0.37
C VAL A 84 -8.42 -3.15 -1.07
N LEU A 85 -7.74 -2.49 -2.02
CA LEU A 85 -7.62 -2.94 -3.41
C LEU A 85 -6.15 -3.17 -3.74
N ILE A 86 -5.80 -4.39 -4.13
CA ILE A 86 -4.47 -4.73 -4.62
C ILE A 86 -4.35 -4.27 -6.07
N THR A 87 -3.44 -3.32 -6.35
CA THR A 87 -3.30 -2.73 -7.68
C THR A 87 -2.85 -3.77 -8.71
N ASN A 88 -3.41 -3.71 -9.92
CA ASN A 88 -3.17 -4.64 -11.02
C ASN A 88 -3.47 -6.11 -10.66
N TRP A 89 -4.33 -6.36 -9.68
CA TRP A 89 -4.68 -7.73 -9.29
C TRP A 89 -5.23 -8.52 -10.46
N LEU A 90 -6.17 -7.97 -11.21
CA LEU A 90 -6.86 -8.65 -12.29
C LEU A 90 -5.97 -8.85 -13.53
N THR A 91 -4.93 -8.06 -13.72
CA THR A 91 -3.91 -8.30 -14.75
C THR A 91 -3.20 -9.63 -14.53
N PHE A 92 -2.92 -10.00 -13.28
CA PHE A 92 -2.23 -11.25 -12.92
C PHE A 92 -3.20 -12.40 -12.61
N ASN A 93 -4.38 -12.07 -12.08
CA ASN A 93 -5.39 -13.02 -11.60
C ASN A 93 -6.73 -12.84 -12.32
N GLY A 94 -6.71 -12.38 -13.56
CA GLY A 94 -7.92 -12.08 -14.33
C GLY A 94 -8.81 -13.30 -14.57
N PRO A 95 -10.06 -13.08 -15.00
CA PRO A 95 -11.05 -14.14 -15.15
C PRO A 95 -10.60 -15.17 -16.19
N ALA A 96 -10.70 -16.45 -15.85
CA ALA A 96 -10.36 -17.55 -16.74
C ALA A 96 -11.47 -17.83 -17.78
N ASN A 97 -12.71 -17.53 -17.45
CA ASN A 97 -13.88 -17.75 -18.29
C ASN A 97 -15.03 -16.82 -17.86
N PRO A 98 -16.11 -16.69 -18.66
CA PRO A 98 -17.24 -15.80 -18.35
C PRO A 98 -17.92 -16.06 -17.00
N LYS A 99 -18.05 -17.31 -16.57
CA LYS A 99 -18.65 -17.64 -15.26
C LYS A 99 -17.74 -17.15 -14.11
N HIS A 100 -16.42 -17.29 -14.29
CA HIS A 100 -15.47 -16.74 -13.30
C HIS A 100 -15.54 -15.22 -13.24
N ALA A 101 -15.70 -14.54 -14.38
CA ALA A 101 -15.89 -13.10 -14.44
C ALA A 101 -17.11 -12.65 -13.65
N LEU A 102 -18.26 -13.35 -13.77
CA LEU A 102 -19.44 -13.09 -12.94
C LEU A 102 -19.16 -13.29 -11.45
N GLY A 103 -18.44 -14.36 -11.09
CA GLY A 103 -18.07 -14.61 -9.70
C GLY A 103 -17.20 -13.48 -9.12
N ILE A 104 -16.26 -12.94 -9.90
CA ILE A 104 -15.46 -11.78 -9.51
C ILE A 104 -16.37 -10.55 -9.32
N LEU A 105 -17.29 -10.30 -10.24
CA LEU A 105 -18.24 -9.19 -10.17
C LEU A 105 -19.11 -9.26 -8.91
N THR A 106 -19.63 -10.44 -8.59
CA THR A 106 -20.42 -10.67 -7.37
C THR A 106 -19.61 -10.41 -6.09
N GLN A 107 -18.32 -10.82 -6.08
CA GLN A 107 -17.46 -10.53 -4.92
C GLN A 107 -17.14 -9.04 -4.81
N LEU A 108 -16.99 -8.36 -5.94
CA LEU A 108 -16.74 -6.93 -5.96
C LEU A 108 -17.91 -6.13 -5.39
N GLN A 109 -19.15 -6.59 -5.62
CA GLN A 109 -20.35 -5.98 -5.02
C GLN A 109 -20.37 -6.00 -3.49
N GLN A 110 -19.59 -6.90 -2.87
CA GLN A 110 -19.52 -7.05 -1.41
C GLN A 110 -18.50 -6.09 -0.76
N ALA A 111 -17.62 -5.47 -1.53
CA ALA A 111 -16.66 -4.51 -1.01
C ALA A 111 -17.38 -3.23 -0.55
N SER A 112 -17.10 -2.74 0.65
CA SER A 112 -17.78 -1.60 1.26
C SER A 112 -17.44 -0.28 0.57
N SER A 113 -16.15 -0.06 0.21
CA SER A 113 -15.72 1.16 -0.47
C SER A 113 -16.28 1.28 -1.88
N ALA A 114 -17.18 2.24 -2.11
CA ALA A 114 -17.72 2.56 -3.43
C ALA A 114 -16.60 3.00 -4.40
N ARG A 115 -15.66 3.81 -3.91
CA ARG A 115 -14.50 4.28 -4.66
C ARG A 115 -13.64 3.13 -5.17
N LEU A 116 -13.20 2.23 -4.29
CA LEU A 116 -12.32 1.12 -4.66
C LEU A 116 -13.05 0.06 -5.49
N ARG A 117 -14.33 -0.15 -5.23
CA ARG A 117 -15.20 -1.00 -6.03
C ARG A 117 -15.27 -0.53 -7.49
N THR A 118 -15.46 0.78 -7.71
CA THR A 118 -15.51 1.36 -9.05
C THR A 118 -14.16 1.22 -9.77
N VAL A 119 -13.04 1.49 -9.11
CA VAL A 119 -11.69 1.32 -9.69
C VAL A 119 -11.46 -0.13 -10.12
N SER A 120 -11.75 -1.10 -9.22
CA SER A 120 -11.59 -2.53 -9.52
C SER A 120 -12.53 -3.00 -10.63
N PHE A 121 -13.74 -2.46 -10.68
CA PHE A 121 -14.69 -2.76 -11.77
C PHE A 121 -14.18 -2.33 -13.14
N GLN A 122 -13.59 -1.15 -13.26
CA GLN A 122 -13.02 -0.67 -14.54
C GLN A 122 -11.84 -1.56 -14.99
N GLU A 123 -11.01 -2.03 -14.06
CA GLU A 123 -9.97 -3.01 -14.37
C GLU A 123 -10.59 -4.33 -14.85
N LEU A 124 -11.61 -4.85 -14.17
CA LEU A 124 -12.33 -6.07 -14.56
C LEU A 124 -12.98 -5.93 -15.93
N LYS A 125 -13.65 -4.83 -16.20
CA LYS A 125 -14.28 -4.53 -17.50
C LYS A 125 -13.26 -4.57 -18.62
N THR A 126 -12.10 -3.93 -18.41
CA THR A 126 -10.99 -3.91 -19.38
C THR A 126 -10.49 -5.33 -19.67
N GLU A 127 -10.29 -6.15 -18.63
CA GLU A 127 -9.87 -7.55 -18.78
C GLU A 127 -10.93 -8.41 -19.50
N MET A 128 -12.20 -8.21 -19.20
CA MET A 128 -13.28 -8.95 -19.88
C MET A 128 -13.35 -8.63 -21.38
N ILE A 129 -13.23 -7.35 -21.74
CA ILE A 129 -13.21 -6.90 -23.14
C ILE A 129 -11.96 -7.44 -23.85
N GLY A 130 -10.79 -7.31 -23.26
CA GLY A 130 -9.52 -7.80 -23.80
C GLY A 130 -9.56 -9.31 -24.09
N ARG A 131 -10.26 -10.08 -23.26
CA ARG A 131 -10.48 -11.53 -23.41
C ARG A 131 -11.72 -11.89 -24.26
N LYS A 132 -12.42 -10.90 -24.81
CA LYS A 132 -13.62 -11.06 -25.64
C LYS A 132 -14.79 -11.75 -24.91
N MET A 133 -14.86 -11.65 -23.60
CA MET A 133 -15.94 -12.20 -22.77
C MET A 133 -17.24 -11.40 -22.87
N ASP A 134 -17.14 -10.14 -23.27
CA ASP A 134 -18.23 -9.21 -23.56
C ASP A 134 -19.14 -9.66 -24.72
N ARG A 135 -18.71 -10.65 -25.49
CA ARG A 135 -19.55 -11.28 -26.53
C ARG A 135 -20.74 -12.06 -25.97
N GLU A 136 -20.61 -12.55 -24.74
CA GLU A 136 -21.70 -13.23 -24.04
C GLU A 136 -22.73 -12.21 -23.55
N ALA A 137 -24.02 -12.40 -23.92
CA ALA A 137 -25.07 -11.46 -23.59
C ALA A 137 -25.23 -11.27 -22.06
N PHE A 138 -25.08 -12.34 -21.28
CA PHE A 138 -25.20 -12.27 -19.83
C PHE A 138 -24.07 -11.47 -19.17
N ILE A 139 -22.86 -11.46 -19.76
CA ILE A 139 -21.76 -10.62 -19.30
C ILE A 139 -22.07 -9.14 -19.57
N ARG A 140 -22.55 -8.81 -20.78
CA ARG A 140 -22.93 -7.42 -21.09
C ARG A 140 -24.00 -6.91 -20.14
N ASN A 141 -25.05 -7.73 -19.89
CA ASN A 141 -26.09 -7.37 -18.95
C ASN A 141 -25.53 -7.18 -17.53
N ALA A 142 -24.62 -8.02 -17.08
CA ALA A 142 -24.00 -7.89 -15.76
C ALA A 142 -23.13 -6.62 -15.64
N ILE A 143 -22.40 -6.25 -16.70
CA ILE A 143 -21.65 -4.99 -16.76
C ILE A 143 -22.60 -3.79 -16.66
N ASN A 144 -23.64 -3.75 -17.49
CA ASN A 144 -24.61 -2.65 -17.48
C ASN A 144 -25.30 -2.50 -16.12
N ASN A 145 -25.77 -3.61 -15.54
CA ASN A 145 -26.40 -3.58 -14.21
C ASN A 145 -25.45 -3.07 -13.12
N PHE A 146 -24.18 -3.43 -13.21
CA PHE A 146 -23.21 -2.93 -12.25
C PHE A 146 -22.97 -1.41 -12.42
N GLU A 147 -22.87 -0.94 -13.66
CA GLU A 147 -22.71 0.49 -13.96
C GLU A 147 -23.92 1.29 -13.44
N GLU A 148 -25.13 0.86 -13.70
CA GLU A 148 -26.36 1.52 -13.23
C GLU A 148 -26.43 1.57 -11.68
N GLN A 149 -26.03 0.50 -10.98
CA GLN A 149 -26.19 0.41 -9.53
C GLN A 149 -25.10 1.14 -8.75
N TYR A 150 -23.88 1.18 -9.27
CA TYR A 150 -22.71 1.56 -8.47
C TYR A 150 -21.94 2.76 -9.00
N THR A 151 -21.99 3.05 -10.30
CA THR A 151 -21.26 4.20 -10.86
C THR A 151 -22.02 5.50 -10.64
N GLU A 152 -23.35 5.49 -10.76
CA GLU A 152 -24.19 6.66 -10.54
C GLU A 152 -24.11 7.15 -9.08
N ARG A 153 -24.19 6.23 -8.10
CA ARG A 153 -24.08 6.57 -6.67
C ARG A 153 -22.73 7.17 -6.27
N TYR A 154 -21.67 6.84 -6.99
CA TYR A 154 -20.35 7.41 -6.70
C TYR A 154 -20.25 8.86 -7.18
N GLN A 155 -20.90 9.20 -8.31
CA GLN A 155 -20.94 10.57 -8.82
C GLN A 155 -21.75 11.49 -7.90
N ASP A 156 -22.88 11.02 -7.39
CA ASP A 156 -23.70 11.75 -6.42
C ASP A 156 -22.96 12.00 -5.10
N GLY A 157 -22.14 11.04 -4.63
CA GLY A 157 -21.32 11.18 -3.42
C GLY A 157 -20.23 12.24 -3.55
N ILE A 158 -19.57 12.33 -4.71
CA ILE A 158 -18.54 13.35 -4.98
C ILE A 158 -19.16 14.75 -5.05
N ALA A 159 -20.36 14.88 -5.64
CA ALA A 159 -21.06 16.15 -5.70
C ALA A 159 -21.40 16.69 -4.30
N THR A 160 -21.76 15.81 -3.37
CA THR A 160 -22.12 16.19 -1.98
C THR A 160 -20.88 16.61 -1.16
N GLU A 161 -19.73 15.98 -1.37
CA GLU A 161 -18.48 16.36 -0.69
C GLU A 161 -17.92 17.70 -1.22
N SER A 162 -18.12 17.99 -2.51
CA SER A 162 -17.68 19.25 -3.14
C SER A 162 -18.49 20.47 -2.69
N GLU A 163 -19.75 20.29 -2.32
CA GLU A 163 -20.60 21.39 -1.85
C GLU A 163 -20.34 21.77 -0.37
N THR A 164 -19.72 20.88 0.41
CA THR A 164 -19.45 21.15 1.83
C THR A 164 -18.13 21.91 2.07
N GLU A 165 -17.22 21.96 1.09
CA GLU A 165 -15.95 22.69 1.22
C GLU A 165 -16.01 24.18 0.82
N THR A 166 -17.17 24.67 0.33
CA THR A 166 -17.25 26.04 -0.21
C THR A 166 -17.85 27.08 0.74
N GLU A 167 -18.20 26.75 1.99
CA GLU A 167 -18.82 27.69 2.95
C GLU A 167 -17.93 28.12 4.12
N THR A 168 -16.60 28.00 4.07
CA THR A 168 -15.73 28.49 5.15
C THR A 168 -14.58 29.36 4.65
N GLU A 169 -14.87 30.36 3.83
CA GLU A 169 -13.94 31.48 3.61
C GLU A 169 -14.69 32.78 3.56
N THR A 170 -14.92 33.41 4.71
CA THR A 170 -14.90 34.88 4.87
C THR A 170 -15.02 35.26 6.34
N GLU A 171 -13.89 35.32 7.04
CA GLU A 171 -13.70 36.33 8.08
C GLU A 171 -12.22 36.72 8.11
N THR A 172 -11.96 37.85 7.43
CA THR A 172 -10.68 38.53 7.42
C THR A 172 -10.54 39.28 8.75
N GLU A 173 -9.89 38.73 9.72
CA GLU A 173 -9.49 39.45 10.92
C GLU A 173 -8.05 39.94 10.76
N THR A 174 -7.92 41.25 10.56
CA THR A 174 -6.69 42.04 10.47
C THR A 174 -5.93 41.93 11.81
N ARG A 175 -4.81 41.25 11.87
CA ARG A 175 -3.86 41.28 12.98
C ARG A 175 -2.72 42.24 12.67
N PRO A 176 -2.34 43.10 13.60
CA PRO A 176 -1.27 44.07 13.41
C PRO A 176 0.13 43.41 13.50
N ASP A 177 1.01 44.01 12.75
CA ASP A 177 2.41 43.77 12.48
C ASP A 177 3.27 43.64 13.74
N LEU A 178 3.61 42.42 14.17
CA LEU A 178 4.57 42.13 15.26
C LEU A 178 5.85 41.43 14.76
N ASP A 179 6.00 41.22 13.45
CA ASP A 179 7.14 40.46 12.88
C ASP A 179 8.35 41.37 12.53
N ARG A 180 8.32 42.66 12.88
CA ARG A 180 9.43 43.57 12.54
C ARG A 180 10.52 43.59 13.60
N GLU A 181 10.18 43.42 14.88
CA GLU A 181 11.16 43.46 15.98
C GLU A 181 11.99 42.16 16.14
N ALA A 182 11.40 40.98 15.78
CA ALA A 182 12.11 39.70 15.90
C ALA A 182 13.18 39.49 14.79
N ARG A 183 13.18 40.29 13.75
CA ARG A 183 14.20 40.21 12.63
C ARG A 183 15.44 41.06 12.87
N GLU A 184 15.38 42.04 13.77
CA GLU A 184 16.55 42.87 14.12
C GLU A 184 17.43 42.21 15.19
N GLU A 185 16.87 41.47 16.11
CA GLU A 185 17.66 40.76 17.14
C GLU A 185 18.44 39.54 16.57
N ALA A 186 17.93 38.87 15.53
CA ALA A 186 18.62 37.76 14.90
C ALA A 186 19.85 38.16 14.06
N ARG A 187 19.96 39.41 13.67
CA ARG A 187 21.13 39.92 12.91
C ARG A 187 22.29 40.35 13.77
N SER A 188 22.06 40.65 15.06
CA SER A 188 23.10 41.07 16.02
C SER A 188 23.88 39.90 16.62
N ALA A 189 23.38 38.67 16.55
CA ALA A 189 24.01 37.50 17.17
C ALA A 189 24.98 36.74 16.29
N GLN A 190 25.13 37.08 14.99
CA GLN A 190 26.01 36.38 14.04
C GLN A 190 27.38 37.02 13.81
N GLY A 191 27.78 37.96 14.64
CA GLY A 191 29.03 38.74 14.48
C GLY A 191 30.21 38.38 15.37
N ALA A 192 30.17 37.35 16.21
CA ALA A 192 31.27 37.06 17.14
C ALA A 192 31.47 35.57 17.37
N ALA A 193 32.18 34.88 16.47
CA ALA A 193 32.98 33.69 16.83
C ALA A 193 33.81 33.21 15.62
N VAL A 194 34.92 33.87 15.36
CA VAL A 194 36.03 33.30 14.60
C VAL A 194 37.22 33.26 15.58
N ALA A 195 37.81 32.05 15.63
CA ALA A 195 39.20 31.71 16.00
C ALA A 195 39.37 30.72 17.19
N VAL A 196 40.34 29.82 16.88
CA VAL A 196 41.08 28.87 17.77
C VAL A 196 40.39 27.52 17.94
N GLY A 197 40.96 26.39 17.49
CA GLY A 197 42.30 25.91 17.50
C GLY A 197 42.44 24.47 17.00
N HIS A 198 43.59 24.16 16.55
CA HIS A 198 44.16 22.90 16.10
C HIS A 198 44.02 21.72 17.09
N GLY A 199 43.69 20.52 16.60
CA GLY A 199 43.79 19.27 17.35
C GLY A 199 43.78 18.06 16.40
N GLY A 200 44.88 17.31 16.33
CA GLY A 200 45.22 16.27 15.39
C GLY A 200 44.41 14.96 15.44
N PRO A 201 44.74 14.01 14.56
CA PRO A 201 43.87 12.86 14.26
C PRO A 201 43.96 11.73 15.29
N ALA A 202 42.81 11.15 15.66
CA ALA A 202 42.70 9.96 16.51
C ALA A 202 43.04 8.67 15.72
N PRO A 203 43.57 7.60 16.37
CA PRO A 203 44.08 6.41 15.72
C PRO A 203 42.97 5.49 15.22
N GLN A 204 43.18 4.94 14.01
CA GLN A 204 42.33 3.91 13.38
C GLN A 204 42.48 2.57 14.11
N VAL A 205 41.38 2.05 14.64
CA VAL A 205 41.26 0.67 15.10
C VAL A 205 40.86 -0.20 13.90
N LYS A 206 41.77 -1.09 13.48
CA LYS A 206 41.51 -2.12 12.44
C LYS A 206 40.52 -3.16 12.97
N GLY A 207 39.26 -3.06 12.61
CA GLY A 207 38.28 -4.10 12.83
C GLY A 207 38.54 -5.30 11.91
N ARG A 208 38.64 -6.49 12.52
CA ARG A 208 38.82 -7.78 11.88
C ARG A 208 37.52 -8.17 11.16
N ALA A 209 37.58 -8.50 9.87
CA ALA A 209 36.43 -8.92 9.07
C ALA A 209 35.82 -10.23 9.62
N PRO A 210 34.50 -10.41 9.55
CA PRO A 210 33.83 -11.65 9.97
C PRO A 210 34.21 -12.81 9.04
N PRO A 211 34.28 -14.05 9.56
CA PRO A 211 34.69 -15.22 8.79
C PRO A 211 33.68 -15.54 7.67
N SER A 212 34.23 -15.96 6.52
CA SER A 212 33.43 -16.30 5.33
C SER A 212 32.56 -17.56 5.54
N ASN A 213 31.49 -17.70 4.77
CA ASN A 213 30.60 -18.88 4.83
C ASN A 213 31.33 -20.22 4.58
N ILE A 214 32.52 -20.21 3.97
CA ILE A 214 33.33 -21.39 3.71
C ILE A 214 34.01 -21.88 5.01
N ASP A 215 34.34 -20.98 5.92
CA ASP A 215 34.99 -21.34 7.20
C ASP A 215 33.97 -21.96 8.19
N ARG A 216 32.70 -21.55 8.11
CA ARG A 216 31.60 -22.17 8.89
C ARG A 216 31.29 -23.60 8.46
N LEU A 217 31.38 -23.91 7.16
CA LEU A 217 31.15 -25.27 6.64
C LEU A 217 32.25 -26.25 6.99
N LYS A 218 33.48 -25.79 7.19
CA LYS A 218 34.61 -26.64 7.62
C LYS A 218 34.52 -27.04 9.10
N GLN A 219 34.04 -26.14 9.96
CA GLN A 219 33.83 -26.46 11.38
C GLN A 219 32.69 -27.47 11.62
N THR A 220 31.63 -27.46 10.79
CA THR A 220 30.52 -28.41 10.93
C THR A 220 30.88 -29.84 10.48
N LYS A 221 31.88 -30.00 9.59
CA LYS A 221 32.35 -31.33 9.15
C LYS A 221 33.29 -32.01 10.18
N LEU A 222 34.01 -31.24 11.01
CA LEU A 222 34.88 -31.76 12.05
C LEU A 222 34.10 -32.33 13.26
N LEU A 223 32.88 -31.89 13.50
CA LEU A 223 32.05 -32.34 14.61
C LEU A 223 31.20 -33.61 14.32
N ARG A 224 31.17 -34.10 13.07
CA ARG A 224 30.40 -35.30 12.65
C ARG A 224 31.26 -36.53 12.44
N GLY A 225 32.53 -36.52 12.82
CA GLY A 225 33.48 -37.60 12.60
C GLY A 225 33.80 -38.49 13.83
N HIS A 226 33.09 -38.33 14.95
CA HIS A 226 33.22 -39.16 16.15
C HIS A 226 31.84 -39.48 16.72
N GLN A 227 31.19 -40.43 16.08
CA GLN A 227 30.24 -41.40 16.73
C GLN A 227 30.15 -42.61 15.81
#